data_24078fda2de3e9445cd1972202915640
#
_entry.id   24078fda2de3e9445cd1972202915640
#
_cell.length_a   1.000
_cell.length_b   1.000
_cell.length_c   1.000
_cell.angle_alpha   90.00
_cell.angle_beta   90.00
_cell.angle_gamma   90.00
#
_symmetry.space_group_name_H-M   'P 1'
#
loop_
_entity.id
_entity.type
_entity.pdbx_description
1 polymer ?
#
loop_
_entity_poly.entity_id
_entity_poly.type
_entity_poly.pdbx_seq_one_letter_code
_entity_poly.pdbx_strand_id
1 'polypeptide(L)'
;YFYTQKDTPYKELSMMFTQLSQIRSLANNYGVPMWRMLQAGGQWNDAAQEIESVDPYPDEGELLFDVNIALCYGCKAIQYFPLVEPVHFAYAPGGTYDFDRNGIISAAGNKTRWYYYVQKANTQIKAIDHVLMNSANIGMIVHGEKANLLADTQADDREELIRDGKFRQLTFVSGDDCFVGCFDYNGGTALYVVNYSRK
;
A
#
# COMPACT_ATOMS: atom_id res chain seq x y z
N TYR A 1 -1.83 -9.29 1.38
CA TYR A 1 -1.95 -10.41 0.41
C TYR A 1 -1.79 -9.97 -1.03
N PHE A 2 -0.75 -9.16 -1.39
CA PHE A 2 -0.71 -8.53 -2.70
C PHE A 2 0.49 -8.92 -3.57
N TYR A 3 1.38 -9.79 -3.06
CA TYR A 3 2.64 -10.09 -3.75
C TYR A 3 2.78 -11.56 -4.18
N THR A 4 1.69 -12.28 -4.24
CA THR A 4 1.63 -13.72 -4.10
C THR A 4 1.84 -14.53 -5.35
N GLN A 5 1.82 -13.95 -6.52
CA GLN A 5 1.99 -14.78 -7.71
C GLN A 5 2.99 -14.15 -8.67
N LYS A 6 4.13 -14.78 -8.81
CA LYS A 6 5.13 -14.42 -9.82
C LYS A 6 4.52 -14.28 -11.23
N ASP A 7 3.41 -14.98 -11.47
CA ASP A 7 2.78 -15.07 -12.78
C ASP A 7 1.58 -14.14 -12.98
N THR A 8 1.04 -13.53 -11.90
CA THR A 8 -0.11 -12.60 -11.99
C THR A 8 -0.02 -11.39 -11.05
N PRO A 9 1.13 -10.69 -10.98
CA PRO A 9 1.29 -9.57 -10.03
C PRO A 9 0.29 -8.42 -10.28
N TYR A 10 -0.15 -8.25 -11.53
CA TYR A 10 -1.08 -7.20 -11.90
C TYR A 10 -2.52 -7.45 -11.44
N LYS A 11 -2.96 -8.71 -11.38
CA LYS A 11 -4.33 -9.04 -10.97
C LYS A 11 -4.59 -8.68 -9.51
N GLU A 12 -3.64 -8.94 -8.65
CA GLU A 12 -3.76 -8.69 -7.22
C GLU A 12 -3.63 -7.21 -6.89
N LEU A 13 -2.69 -6.53 -7.53
CA LEU A 13 -2.59 -5.08 -7.44
C LEU A 13 -3.87 -4.40 -7.93
N SER A 14 -4.48 -4.88 -8.99
CA SER A 14 -5.75 -4.38 -9.49
C SER A 14 -6.89 -4.56 -8.48
N MET A 15 -6.94 -5.69 -7.79
CA MET A 15 -7.89 -5.90 -6.69
C MET A 15 -7.68 -4.89 -5.55
N MET A 16 -6.42 -4.62 -5.19
CA MET A 16 -6.09 -3.60 -4.21
C MET A 16 -6.61 -2.21 -4.63
N PHE A 17 -6.37 -1.81 -5.86
CA PHE A 17 -6.86 -0.53 -6.38
C PHE A 17 -8.39 -0.46 -6.38
N THR A 18 -9.06 -1.54 -6.78
CA THR A 18 -10.52 -1.62 -6.72
C THR A 18 -11.03 -1.46 -5.29
N GLN A 19 -10.43 -2.15 -4.33
CA GLN A 19 -10.81 -2.04 -2.92
C GLN A 19 -10.56 -0.63 -2.37
N LEU A 20 -9.40 -0.04 -2.65
CA LEU A 20 -9.09 1.33 -2.22
C LEU A 20 -10.09 2.34 -2.79
N SER A 21 -10.44 2.22 -4.06
CA SER A 21 -11.44 3.07 -4.71
C SER A 21 -12.82 2.95 -4.07
N GLN A 22 -13.29 1.72 -3.83
CA GLN A 22 -14.59 1.48 -3.20
C GLN A 22 -14.63 2.04 -1.78
N ILE A 23 -13.61 1.75 -0.96
CA ILE A 23 -13.54 2.24 0.41
C ILE A 23 -13.44 3.76 0.42
N ARG A 24 -12.65 4.37 -0.47
CA ARG A 24 -12.55 5.82 -0.61
C ARG A 24 -13.90 6.46 -0.93
N SER A 25 -14.62 5.91 -1.91
CA SER A 25 -15.96 6.39 -2.27
C SER A 25 -16.91 6.35 -1.07
N LEU A 26 -16.95 5.23 -0.36
CA LEU A 26 -17.75 5.09 0.86
C LEU A 26 -17.32 6.08 1.95
N ALA A 27 -16.02 6.21 2.21
CA ALA A 27 -15.49 7.12 3.22
C ALA A 27 -15.87 8.57 2.92
N ASN A 28 -15.75 8.99 1.65
CA ASN A 28 -16.15 10.33 1.23
C ASN A 28 -17.66 10.56 1.37
N ASN A 29 -18.48 9.60 0.96
CA ASN A 29 -19.94 9.69 1.02
C ASN A 29 -20.47 9.79 2.47
N TYR A 30 -19.81 9.12 3.40
CA TYR A 30 -20.20 9.13 4.82
C TYR A 30 -19.42 10.13 5.68
N GLY A 31 -18.44 10.82 5.12
CA GLY A 31 -17.60 11.77 5.85
C GLY A 31 -16.75 11.12 6.94
N VAL A 32 -16.32 9.87 6.74
CA VAL A 32 -15.51 9.12 7.70
C VAL A 32 -14.08 8.92 7.19
N PRO A 33 -13.07 8.84 8.09
CA PRO A 33 -11.70 8.60 7.66
C PRO A 33 -11.52 7.17 7.15
N MET A 34 -10.73 7.03 6.09
CA MET A 34 -10.34 5.74 5.53
C MET A 34 -9.08 5.23 6.22
N TRP A 35 -9.07 3.94 6.57
CA TRP A 35 -7.93 3.23 7.17
C TRP A 35 -7.49 2.09 6.26
N ARG A 36 -6.20 1.79 6.29
CA ARG A 36 -5.65 0.64 5.59
C ARG A 36 -4.86 -0.24 6.56
N MET A 37 -5.15 -1.55 6.54
CA MET A 37 -4.32 -2.57 7.18
C MET A 37 -3.33 -3.10 6.14
N LEU A 38 -2.06 -3.12 6.50
CA LEU A 38 -0.96 -3.56 5.66
C LEU A 38 -0.24 -4.76 6.28
N GLN A 39 0.23 -5.62 5.41
CA GLN A 39 0.99 -6.81 5.78
C GLN A 39 2.41 -6.41 6.22
N ALA A 40 2.81 -6.87 7.40
CA ALA A 40 4.17 -6.74 7.94
C ALA A 40 4.75 -8.11 8.30
N GLY A 41 4.63 -9.04 7.38
CA GLY A 41 5.10 -10.40 7.52
C GLY A 41 4.64 -11.24 6.34
N GLY A 42 5.03 -12.49 6.30
CA GLY A 42 4.59 -13.47 5.33
C GLY A 42 4.35 -14.81 6.00
N GLN A 43 3.95 -15.80 5.24
CA GLN A 43 3.76 -17.16 5.72
C GLN A 43 4.78 -18.09 5.05
N TRP A 44 5.55 -18.82 5.86
CA TRP A 44 6.49 -19.81 5.38
C TRP A 44 5.82 -21.17 5.27
N ASN A 45 6.03 -21.85 4.15
CA ASN A 45 5.61 -23.24 3.96
C ASN A 45 6.78 -24.19 4.18
N ASP A 46 6.84 -24.82 5.35
CA ASP A 46 7.93 -25.73 5.70
C ASP A 46 7.91 -27.02 4.91
N ALA A 47 6.75 -27.52 4.53
CA ALA A 47 6.63 -28.76 3.77
C ALA A 47 7.24 -28.61 2.36
N ALA A 48 7.11 -27.42 1.77
CA ALA A 48 7.69 -27.10 0.47
C ALA A 48 9.05 -26.41 0.58
N GLN A 49 9.48 -26.02 1.79
CA GLN A 49 10.69 -25.21 2.03
C GLN A 49 10.70 -23.92 1.21
N GLU A 50 9.54 -23.32 1.05
CA GLU A 50 9.33 -22.10 0.27
C GLU A 50 8.38 -21.12 1.00
N ILE A 51 8.40 -19.87 0.57
CA ILE A 51 7.44 -18.87 1.02
C ILE A 51 6.08 -19.26 0.47
N GLU A 52 5.06 -19.24 1.32
CA GLU A 52 3.68 -19.50 0.92
C GLU A 52 3.30 -18.59 -0.25
N SER A 53 2.74 -19.18 -1.29
CA SER A 53 2.33 -18.44 -2.49
C SER A 53 1.19 -17.44 -2.23
N VAL A 54 0.50 -17.59 -1.09
CA VAL A 54 -0.64 -16.74 -0.72
C VAL A 54 -0.21 -15.52 0.10
N ASP A 55 0.85 -15.65 0.91
CA ASP A 55 1.32 -14.59 1.81
C ASP A 55 2.86 -14.48 1.80
N PRO A 56 3.46 -14.00 0.70
CA PRO A 56 4.91 -13.86 0.62
C PRO A 56 5.41 -12.77 1.59
N TYR A 57 6.70 -12.83 1.87
CA TYR A 57 7.37 -11.78 2.64
C TYR A 57 7.60 -10.55 1.75
N PRO A 58 6.88 -9.42 1.94
CA PRO A 58 7.17 -8.22 1.19
C PRO A 58 8.57 -7.69 1.51
N ASP A 59 9.26 -7.13 0.52
CA ASP A 59 10.49 -6.40 0.76
C ASP A 59 10.23 -4.97 1.26
N GLU A 60 11.29 -4.20 1.53
CA GLU A 60 11.15 -2.82 1.98
C GLU A 60 10.41 -1.96 0.95
N GLY A 61 10.74 -2.14 -0.34
CA GLY A 61 10.13 -1.37 -1.43
C GLY A 61 8.65 -1.65 -1.56
N GLU A 62 8.26 -2.91 -1.43
CA GLU A 62 6.88 -3.36 -1.48
C GLU A 62 6.06 -2.82 -0.31
N LEU A 63 6.59 -2.89 0.92
CA LEU A 63 5.91 -2.30 2.08
C LEU A 63 5.76 -0.78 1.92
N LEU A 64 6.81 -0.08 1.49
CA LEU A 64 6.76 1.36 1.26
C LEU A 64 5.79 1.72 0.13
N PHE A 65 5.72 0.91 -0.92
CA PHE A 65 4.75 1.11 -2.00
C PHE A 65 3.32 1.00 -1.47
N ASP A 66 2.99 -0.03 -0.69
CA ASP A 66 1.66 -0.21 -0.10
C ASP A 66 1.26 0.96 0.80
N VAL A 67 2.18 1.40 1.65
CA VAL A 67 1.96 2.58 2.50
C VAL A 67 1.67 3.81 1.64
N ASN A 68 2.52 4.07 0.66
CA ASN A 68 2.42 5.27 -0.18
C ASN A 68 1.16 5.26 -1.05
N ILE A 69 0.76 4.11 -1.60
CA ILE A 69 -0.50 3.99 -2.35
C ILE A 69 -1.71 4.23 -1.44
N ALA A 70 -1.73 3.67 -0.23
CA ALA A 70 -2.81 3.93 0.71
C ALA A 70 -2.95 5.43 1.03
N LEU A 71 -1.83 6.12 1.27
CA LEU A 71 -1.82 7.57 1.51
C LEU A 71 -2.24 8.35 0.25
N CYS A 72 -1.80 7.91 -0.92
CA CYS A 72 -2.16 8.49 -2.21
C CYS A 72 -3.69 8.46 -2.44
N TYR A 73 -4.37 7.40 -1.99
CA TYR A 73 -5.83 7.27 -1.99
C TYR A 73 -6.53 8.05 -0.85
N GLY A 74 -5.78 8.67 0.06
CA GLY A 74 -6.32 9.51 1.11
C GLY A 74 -6.55 8.80 2.45
N CYS A 75 -5.94 7.64 2.68
CA CYS A 75 -5.96 7.00 4.01
C CYS A 75 -5.44 7.96 5.08
N LYS A 76 -6.14 8.00 6.21
CA LYS A 76 -5.80 8.82 7.39
C LYS A 76 -5.11 8.00 8.47
N ALA A 77 -5.14 6.69 8.35
CA ALA A 77 -4.43 5.79 9.26
C ALA A 77 -3.90 4.56 8.51
N ILE A 78 -2.75 4.11 8.94
CA ILE A 78 -2.12 2.85 8.51
C ILE A 78 -2.00 1.95 9.73
N GLN A 79 -2.45 0.72 9.59
CA GLN A 79 -2.29 -0.33 10.58
C GLN A 79 -1.44 -1.45 10.00
N TYR A 80 -0.42 -1.88 10.72
CA TYR A 80 0.45 -2.97 10.30
C TYR A 80 0.03 -4.27 10.99
N PHE A 81 0.03 -5.37 10.23
CA PHE A 81 -0.30 -6.70 10.75
C PHE A 81 0.72 -7.74 10.24
N PRO A 82 1.23 -8.61 11.14
CA PRO A 82 1.05 -8.61 12.60
C PRO A 82 2.06 -7.68 13.31
N LEU A 83 1.69 -7.18 14.49
CA LEU A 83 2.65 -6.48 15.37
C LEU A 83 3.65 -7.47 15.96
N VAL A 84 3.13 -8.58 16.48
CA VAL A 84 3.93 -9.68 17.00
C VAL A 84 3.54 -10.94 16.25
N GLU A 85 4.50 -11.75 15.88
CA GLU A 85 4.24 -13.01 15.20
C GLU A 85 3.34 -13.91 16.04
N PRO A 86 2.18 -14.34 15.51
CA PRO A 86 1.36 -15.33 16.19
C PRO A 86 2.10 -16.66 16.26
N VAL A 87 2.16 -17.25 17.45
CA VAL A 87 2.91 -18.50 17.71
C VAL A 87 2.52 -19.64 16.76
N HIS A 88 1.27 -19.70 16.30
CA HIS A 88 0.81 -20.73 15.37
C HIS A 88 1.29 -20.55 13.92
N PHE A 89 1.76 -19.36 13.55
CA PHE A 89 2.40 -19.13 12.25
C PHE A 89 3.91 -19.42 12.27
N ALA A 90 4.48 -19.51 13.48
CA ALA A 90 5.84 -19.94 13.69
C ALA A 90 5.95 -21.48 13.75
N TYR A 91 4.83 -22.20 13.62
CA TYR A 91 4.79 -23.64 13.79
C TYR A 91 5.03 -24.35 12.47
N ALA A 92 6.25 -24.80 12.30
CA ALA A 92 6.61 -25.74 11.27
C ALA A 92 6.28 -27.18 11.72
N PRO A 93 5.69 -28.03 10.85
CA PRO A 93 5.66 -29.48 11.08
C PRO A 93 7.10 -30.00 11.12
N GLY A 94 7.63 -30.22 12.32
CA GLY A 94 9.03 -30.62 12.52
C GLY A 94 9.72 -29.87 13.64
N GLY A 95 9.10 -28.83 14.21
CA GLY A 95 9.49 -28.23 15.47
C GLY A 95 10.60 -27.17 15.41
N THR A 96 10.93 -26.65 14.25
CA THR A 96 11.85 -25.50 14.14
C THR A 96 11.04 -24.20 14.08
N TYR A 97 11.12 -23.41 15.13
CA TYR A 97 10.57 -22.07 15.17
C TYR A 97 11.58 -21.10 14.57
N ASP A 98 11.17 -20.35 13.56
CA ASP A 98 11.91 -19.16 13.15
C ASP A 98 11.22 -17.92 13.72
N PHE A 99 11.59 -17.58 14.92
CA PHE A 99 10.99 -16.49 15.70
C PHE A 99 11.31 -15.08 15.16
N ASP A 100 12.15 -14.95 14.15
CA ASP A 100 12.63 -13.64 13.70
C ASP A 100 12.12 -13.26 12.30
N ARG A 101 11.20 -14.05 11.71
CA ARG A 101 10.77 -13.86 10.33
C ARG A 101 9.50 -13.04 10.16
N ASN A 102 8.62 -13.02 11.14
CA ASN A 102 7.30 -12.42 11.02
C ASN A 102 7.02 -11.35 12.07
N GLY A 103 6.14 -10.42 11.68
CA GLY A 103 5.76 -9.33 12.57
C GLY A 103 6.81 -8.25 12.70
N ILE A 104 6.40 -7.12 13.23
CA ILE A 104 7.28 -5.98 13.52
C ILE A 104 8.21 -6.33 14.68
N ILE A 105 7.67 -7.06 15.66
CA ILE A 105 8.40 -7.63 16.80
C ILE A 105 8.29 -9.15 16.71
N SER A 106 9.39 -9.85 16.83
CA SER A 106 9.41 -11.32 16.83
C SER A 106 8.74 -11.88 18.08
N ALA A 107 8.39 -13.16 18.06
CA ALA A 107 7.85 -13.86 19.22
C ALA A 107 8.82 -13.85 20.43
N ALA A 108 10.12 -13.71 20.19
CA ALA A 108 11.15 -13.54 21.23
C ALA A 108 11.28 -12.10 21.76
N GLY A 109 10.51 -11.15 21.24
CA GLY A 109 10.54 -9.73 21.63
C GLY A 109 11.61 -8.89 20.93
N ASN A 110 12.27 -9.42 19.91
CA ASN A 110 13.29 -8.72 19.17
C ASN A 110 12.68 -7.89 18.03
N LYS A 111 13.34 -6.77 17.67
CA LYS A 111 13.01 -6.02 16.48
C LYS A 111 13.38 -6.82 15.24
N THR A 112 12.41 -7.04 14.34
CA THR A 112 12.64 -7.69 13.06
C THR A 112 13.05 -6.66 12.00
N ARG A 113 13.33 -7.11 10.75
CA ARG A 113 13.53 -6.20 9.61
C ARG A 113 12.32 -5.30 9.37
N TRP A 114 11.11 -5.79 9.61
CA TRP A 114 9.84 -5.06 9.48
C TRP A 114 9.75 -3.85 10.41
N TYR A 115 10.35 -3.94 11.60
CA TYR A 115 10.43 -2.81 12.52
C TYR A 115 11.11 -1.61 11.85
N TYR A 116 12.20 -1.84 11.15
CA TYR A 116 12.96 -0.77 10.50
C TYR A 116 12.25 -0.24 9.27
N TYR A 117 11.60 -1.09 8.49
CA TYR A 117 10.79 -0.68 7.33
C TYR A 117 9.60 0.18 7.76
N VAL A 118 8.86 -0.27 8.78
CA VAL A 118 7.74 0.48 9.36
C VAL A 118 8.22 1.78 10.02
N GLN A 119 9.36 1.77 10.72
CA GLN A 119 9.95 2.97 11.29
C GLN A 119 10.26 4.02 10.21
N LYS A 120 10.84 3.59 9.09
CA LYS A 120 11.13 4.46 7.94
C LYS A 120 9.84 5.04 7.36
N ALA A 121 8.83 4.20 7.08
CA ALA A 121 7.53 4.64 6.60
C ALA A 121 6.88 5.65 7.55
N ASN A 122 6.81 5.35 8.83
CA ASN A 122 6.21 6.23 9.83
C ASN A 122 6.97 7.55 10.00
N THR A 123 8.29 7.56 9.81
CA THR A 123 9.08 8.79 9.82
C THR A 123 8.72 9.68 8.63
N GLN A 124 8.54 9.10 7.45
CA GLN A 124 8.08 9.83 6.26
C GLN A 124 6.66 10.37 6.45
N ILE A 125 5.74 9.56 6.98
CA ILE A 125 4.37 9.98 7.27
C ILE A 125 4.35 11.17 8.22
N LYS A 126 5.12 11.10 9.32
CA LYS A 126 5.20 12.18 10.31
C LYS A 126 5.70 13.51 9.74
N ALA A 127 6.54 13.47 8.73
CA ALA A 127 7.04 14.69 8.10
C ALA A 127 5.95 15.47 7.34
N ILE A 128 4.88 14.78 6.92
CA ILE A 128 3.80 15.32 6.08
C ILE A 128 2.40 15.15 6.68
N ASP A 129 2.30 14.65 7.91
CA ASP A 129 1.02 14.34 8.56
C ASP A 129 0.10 15.56 8.66
N HIS A 130 0.66 16.75 8.89
CA HIS A 130 -0.09 18.01 8.94
C HIS A 130 -0.79 18.33 7.61
N VAL A 131 -0.25 17.92 6.47
CA VAL A 131 -0.91 18.04 5.16
C VAL A 131 -1.94 16.92 5.00
N LEU A 132 -1.54 15.67 5.23
CA LEU A 132 -2.39 14.50 5.03
C LEU A 132 -3.67 14.56 5.88
N MET A 133 -3.55 14.96 7.15
CA MET A 133 -4.70 15.02 8.06
C MET A 133 -5.67 16.16 7.73
N ASN A 134 -5.18 17.25 7.14
CA ASN A 134 -5.99 18.43 6.81
C ASN A 134 -6.36 18.52 5.32
N SER A 135 -6.22 17.44 4.57
CA SER A 135 -6.54 17.38 3.15
C SER A 135 -7.62 16.35 2.85
N ALA A 136 -8.38 16.55 1.78
CA ALA A 136 -9.32 15.58 1.23
C ALA A 136 -8.84 15.10 -0.13
N ASN A 137 -8.78 13.78 -0.34
CA ASN A 137 -8.48 13.23 -1.66
C ASN A 137 -9.66 13.49 -2.60
N ILE A 138 -9.40 14.18 -3.70
CA ILE A 138 -10.40 14.53 -4.71
C ILE A 138 -10.37 13.52 -5.87
N GLY A 139 -9.21 12.98 -6.19
CA GLY A 139 -9.06 12.04 -7.28
C GLY A 139 -7.63 11.56 -7.45
N MET A 140 -7.46 10.71 -8.44
CA MET A 140 -6.20 10.07 -8.78
C MET A 140 -5.85 10.32 -10.25
N ILE A 141 -4.60 10.64 -10.52
CA ILE A 141 -4.03 10.59 -11.87
C ILE A 141 -3.12 9.37 -11.93
N VAL A 142 -3.27 8.59 -12.98
CA VAL A 142 -2.41 7.44 -13.26
C VAL A 142 -1.62 7.75 -14.52
N HIS A 143 -0.29 7.65 -14.46
CA HIS A 143 0.58 7.97 -15.56
C HIS A 143 1.52 6.81 -15.88
N GLY A 144 1.72 6.55 -17.19
CA GLY A 144 2.60 5.52 -17.69
C GLY A 144 1.88 4.20 -18.03
N GLU A 145 2.54 3.36 -18.81
CA GLU A 145 1.95 2.15 -19.36
C GLU A 145 1.60 1.13 -18.27
N LYS A 146 2.54 0.86 -17.37
CA LYS A 146 2.33 -0.11 -16.29
C LYS A 146 1.32 0.38 -15.26
N ALA A 147 1.35 1.67 -14.94
CA ALA A 147 0.40 2.27 -14.04
C ALA A 147 -1.01 2.23 -14.64
N ASN A 148 -1.17 2.48 -15.95
CA ASN A 148 -2.44 2.33 -16.65
C ASN A 148 -2.94 0.89 -16.68
N LEU A 149 -2.08 -0.10 -16.93
CA LEU A 149 -2.46 -1.52 -16.84
C LEU A 149 -3.02 -1.89 -15.46
N LEU A 150 -2.48 -1.32 -14.39
CA LEU A 150 -3.01 -1.53 -13.03
C LEU A 150 -4.34 -0.83 -12.81
N ALA A 151 -4.52 0.34 -13.41
CA ALA A 151 -5.76 1.11 -13.30
C ALA A 151 -6.90 0.53 -14.16
N ASP A 152 -6.57 -0.03 -15.33
CA ASP A 152 -7.57 -0.43 -16.35
C ASP A 152 -8.24 -1.77 -16.08
N THR A 153 -7.73 -2.60 -15.19
CA THR A 153 -8.17 -3.99 -15.04
C THR A 153 -9.62 -4.17 -14.58
N GLN A 154 -10.36 -3.10 -14.18
CA GLN A 154 -11.83 -3.08 -13.97
C GLN A 154 -12.39 -1.64 -13.85
N ALA A 155 -11.83 -0.68 -14.53
CA ALA A 155 -11.87 0.71 -14.10
C ALA A 155 -12.68 1.66 -14.97
N ASP A 156 -13.56 1.19 -15.83
CA ASP A 156 -14.36 2.09 -16.67
C ASP A 156 -15.29 3.02 -15.86
N ASP A 157 -15.58 2.66 -14.60
CA ASP A 157 -16.52 3.36 -13.71
C ASP A 157 -15.86 4.08 -12.52
N ARG A 158 -14.54 4.22 -12.49
CA ARG A 158 -13.87 4.91 -11.36
C ARG A 158 -14.01 6.42 -11.52
N GLU A 159 -14.96 7.00 -10.82
CA GLU A 159 -15.17 8.45 -10.76
C GLU A 159 -13.95 9.24 -10.25
N GLU A 160 -13.10 8.59 -9.43
CA GLU A 160 -11.90 9.21 -8.87
C GLU A 160 -10.75 9.32 -9.86
N LEU A 161 -10.76 8.63 -11.03
CA LEU A 161 -9.70 8.75 -12.03
C LEU A 161 -9.83 10.04 -12.82
N ILE A 162 -8.82 10.88 -12.71
CA ILE A 162 -8.68 12.11 -13.51
C ILE A 162 -8.00 11.75 -14.83
N ARG A 163 -8.79 11.41 -15.83
CA ARG A 163 -8.33 10.80 -17.09
C ARG A 163 -7.57 11.75 -18.02
N ASP A 164 -7.82 13.04 -17.94
CA ASP A 164 -7.11 14.06 -18.74
C ASP A 164 -5.77 14.49 -18.12
N GLY A 165 -5.42 13.91 -16.96
CA GLY A 165 -4.18 14.20 -16.26
C GLY A 165 -4.05 15.61 -15.69
N LYS A 166 -5.18 16.34 -15.57
CA LYS A 166 -5.20 17.73 -15.12
C LYS A 166 -5.90 17.86 -13.78
N PHE A 167 -5.28 18.58 -12.87
CA PHE A 167 -5.89 18.91 -11.60
C PHE A 167 -5.46 20.30 -11.14
N ARG A 168 -6.39 21.26 -11.18
CA ARG A 168 -6.12 22.66 -10.82
C ARG A 168 -4.91 23.21 -11.59
N GLN A 169 -3.80 23.54 -10.89
CA GLN A 169 -2.57 24.07 -11.51
C GLN A 169 -1.72 22.99 -12.20
N LEU A 170 -1.97 21.71 -11.92
CA LEU A 170 -1.32 20.60 -12.63
C LEU A 170 -1.93 20.46 -14.02
N THR A 171 -1.14 20.70 -15.05
CA THR A 171 -1.58 20.69 -16.44
C THR A 171 -1.23 19.43 -17.20
N PHE A 172 -0.18 18.71 -16.75
CA PHE A 172 0.21 17.41 -17.29
C PHE A 172 1.16 16.68 -16.32
N VAL A 173 1.29 15.38 -16.51
CA VAL A 173 2.28 14.52 -15.85
C VAL A 173 3.14 13.89 -16.95
N SER A 174 4.45 13.79 -16.73
CA SER A 174 5.40 13.14 -17.64
C SER A 174 6.50 12.44 -16.86
N GLY A 175 7.19 11.51 -17.51
CA GLY A 175 8.27 10.73 -16.91
C GLY A 175 7.90 9.26 -16.76
N ASP A 176 8.49 8.61 -15.74
CA ASP A 176 8.26 7.20 -15.44
C ASP A 176 6.84 6.96 -14.89
N ASP A 177 6.44 5.67 -14.84
CA ASP A 177 5.15 5.26 -14.28
C ASP A 177 4.94 5.79 -12.86
N CYS A 178 3.83 6.47 -12.62
CA CYS A 178 3.50 6.99 -11.29
C CYS A 178 1.99 7.11 -11.04
N PHE A 179 1.65 7.17 -9.76
CA PHE A 179 0.33 7.52 -9.27
C PHE A 179 0.40 8.89 -8.61
N VAL A 180 -0.59 9.74 -8.88
CA VAL A 180 -0.69 11.07 -8.28
C VAL A 180 -2.03 11.20 -7.57
N GLY A 181 -2.02 11.18 -6.25
CA GLY A 181 -3.17 11.56 -5.44
C GLY A 181 -3.36 13.07 -5.49
N CYS A 182 -4.55 13.49 -5.85
CA CYS A 182 -4.94 14.90 -5.96
C CYS A 182 -5.78 15.29 -4.74
N PHE A 183 -5.32 16.27 -3.99
CA PHE A 183 -5.93 16.66 -2.72
C PHE A 183 -6.35 18.11 -2.69
N ASP A 184 -7.49 18.35 -2.06
CA ASP A 184 -7.84 19.65 -1.51
C ASP A 184 -7.16 19.81 -0.15
N TYR A 185 -6.36 20.84 0.01
CA TYR A 185 -5.72 21.20 1.26
C TYR A 185 -6.06 22.64 1.62
N ASN A 186 -7.04 22.82 2.50
CA ASN A 186 -7.52 24.14 2.90
C ASN A 186 -7.91 25.07 1.73
N GLY A 187 -8.56 24.50 0.71
CA GLY A 187 -8.89 25.22 -0.53
C GLY A 187 -7.74 25.37 -1.53
N GLY A 188 -6.54 24.94 -1.15
CA GLY A 188 -5.35 24.86 -2.02
C GLY A 188 -5.17 23.47 -2.63
N THR A 189 -4.05 23.30 -3.34
CA THR A 189 -3.69 22.04 -4.00
C THR A 189 -2.55 21.36 -3.25
N ALA A 190 -2.73 20.07 -2.92
CA ALA A 190 -1.63 19.19 -2.55
C ALA A 190 -1.62 17.96 -3.47
N LEU A 191 -0.43 17.48 -3.81
CA LEU A 191 -0.23 16.32 -4.65
C LEU A 191 0.62 15.29 -3.89
N TYR A 192 0.20 14.04 -3.95
CA TYR A 192 0.95 12.92 -3.41
C TYR A 192 1.41 12.02 -4.54
N VAL A 193 2.71 12.01 -4.83
CA VAL A 193 3.26 11.28 -5.99
C VAL A 193 3.91 9.99 -5.51
N VAL A 194 3.50 8.87 -6.11
CA VAL A 194 4.07 7.55 -5.86
C VAL A 194 4.71 7.05 -7.15
N ASN A 195 6.02 6.85 -7.12
CA ASN A 195 6.75 6.25 -8.22
C ASN A 195 6.45 4.75 -8.29
N TYR A 196 6.13 4.25 -9.48
CA TYR A 196 5.90 2.84 -9.75
C TYR A 196 6.92 2.24 -10.74
N SER A 197 8.03 2.91 -10.98
CA SER A 197 9.07 2.36 -11.84
C SER A 197 9.82 1.25 -11.08
N ARG A 198 9.56 0.00 -11.47
CA ARG A 198 10.46 -1.11 -11.09
C ARG A 198 11.65 -1.07 -12.04
N LYS A 199 12.79 -0.61 -11.54
CA LYS A 199 14.08 -0.83 -12.21
C LYS A 199 14.67 -2.15 -11.79
#